data_7d77b938c8bd2c81ae1e149f7d03cf4a
#
_entry.id   7d77b938c8bd2c81ae1e149f7d03cf4a
#
_cell.length_a   1.000
_cell.length_b   1.000
_cell.length_c   1.000
_cell.angle_alpha   90.00
_cell.angle_beta   90.00
_cell.angle_gamma   90.00
#
_symmetry.space_group_name_H-M   'P 1'
#
loop_
_entity.id
_entity.type
_entity.pdbx_description
1 polymer ?
#
loop_
_entity_poly.entity_id
_entity_poly.type
_entity_poly.pdbx_seq_one_letter_code
_entity_poly.pdbx_strand_id
1 'polypeptide(L)'
;MVELNDIPSAPIKVVFLVHFILTAWGVQGHWCPMSYLFYNLMFFMILLWAIHHKEGDEPMQMAVAVSALSIFLDVIVISMYFPDSYKGSERFSVGMAILNLIIRPVTTLVLYRIYVERASAAGAPLPTIFGATQRSPYEDIDSAVHQSVPRTDIPSPSHYDPGNKMPPPYHS
;
A
#
# COMPACT_ATOMS: atom_id res chain seq x y z
N MET A 1 15.98 6.51 -13.81
CA MET A 1 14.66 6.31 -13.19
C MET A 1 14.11 5.01 -13.76
N VAL A 2 13.81 4.03 -12.91
CA VAL A 2 13.12 2.80 -13.34
C VAL A 2 11.66 3.18 -13.51
N GLU A 3 11.12 3.03 -14.72
CA GLU A 3 9.70 3.29 -14.94
C GLU A 3 8.87 2.20 -14.26
N LEU A 4 7.75 2.59 -13.62
CA LEU A 4 6.82 1.68 -12.95
C LEU A 4 6.31 0.54 -13.85
N ASN A 5 6.36 0.75 -15.18
CA ASN A 5 6.01 -0.26 -16.18
C ASN A 5 7.05 -1.37 -16.31
N ASP A 6 8.30 -1.14 -15.89
CA ASP A 6 9.38 -2.13 -15.98
C ASP A 6 9.36 -3.15 -14.84
N ILE A 7 8.56 -2.92 -13.79
CA ILE A 7 8.43 -3.87 -12.69
C ILE A 7 7.61 -5.06 -13.17
N PRO A 8 8.21 -6.27 -13.24
CA PRO A 8 7.53 -7.42 -13.80
C PRO A 8 6.30 -7.80 -12.97
N SER A 9 5.13 -7.85 -13.59
CA SER A 9 3.91 -8.38 -12.99
C SER A 9 3.89 -9.92 -12.91
N ALA A 10 4.86 -10.56 -13.53
CA ALA A 10 4.98 -12.02 -13.60
C ALA A 10 4.99 -12.69 -12.21
N PRO A 11 5.80 -12.25 -11.21
CA PRO A 11 5.82 -12.89 -9.91
C PRO A 11 4.48 -12.82 -9.18
N ILE A 12 3.72 -11.73 -9.32
CA ILE A 12 2.39 -11.61 -8.69
C ILE A 12 1.40 -12.58 -9.31
N LYS A 13 1.45 -12.78 -10.63
CA LYS A 13 0.61 -13.75 -11.34
C LYS A 13 0.93 -15.18 -10.93
N VAL A 14 2.21 -15.50 -10.74
CA VAL A 14 2.65 -16.83 -10.25
C VAL A 14 2.14 -17.05 -8.82
N VAL A 15 2.30 -16.07 -7.94
CA VAL A 15 1.75 -16.10 -6.57
C VAL A 15 0.25 -16.38 -6.60
N PHE A 16 -0.51 -15.63 -7.41
CA PHE A 16 -1.95 -15.82 -7.56
C PHE A 16 -2.28 -17.25 -7.98
N LEU A 17 -1.61 -17.77 -9.00
CA LEU A 17 -1.90 -19.09 -9.58
C LEU A 17 -1.58 -20.22 -8.60
N VAL A 18 -0.43 -20.15 -7.94
CA VAL A 18 -0.02 -21.15 -6.94
C VAL A 18 -1.02 -21.20 -5.79
N HIS A 19 -1.33 -20.07 -5.18
CA HIS A 19 -2.29 -20.03 -4.07
C HIS A 19 -3.71 -20.42 -4.51
N PHE A 20 -4.11 -20.06 -5.73
CA PHE A 20 -5.40 -20.46 -6.28
C PHE A 20 -5.54 -21.98 -6.37
N ILE A 21 -4.53 -22.65 -6.92
CA ILE A 21 -4.53 -24.13 -7.03
C ILE A 21 -4.54 -24.77 -5.63
N LEU A 22 -3.68 -24.31 -4.72
CA LEU A 22 -3.60 -24.85 -3.37
C LEU A 22 -4.91 -24.65 -2.58
N THR A 23 -5.52 -23.48 -2.71
CA THR A 23 -6.81 -23.19 -2.07
C THR A 23 -7.95 -23.99 -2.69
N ALA A 24 -8.01 -24.10 -4.02
CA ALA A 24 -9.04 -24.86 -4.71
C ALA A 24 -9.07 -26.35 -4.28
N TRP A 25 -7.90 -26.94 -4.09
CA TRP A 25 -7.78 -28.30 -3.57
C TRP A 25 -7.95 -28.36 -2.04
N GLY A 26 -7.52 -27.33 -1.31
CA GLY A 26 -7.69 -27.23 0.13
C GLY A 26 -9.16 -27.14 0.58
N VAL A 27 -10.03 -26.55 -0.22
CA VAL A 27 -11.46 -26.37 0.10
C VAL A 27 -12.30 -27.63 -0.15
N GLN A 28 -11.77 -28.63 -0.86
CA GLN A 28 -12.55 -29.83 -1.21
C GLN A 28 -12.91 -30.73 -0.02
N GLY A 29 -12.22 -30.61 1.10
CA GLY A 29 -12.56 -31.36 2.32
C GLY A 29 -13.75 -30.79 3.07
N HIS A 30 -14.58 -31.65 3.67
CA HIS A 30 -15.72 -31.24 4.51
C HIS A 30 -15.28 -30.57 5.84
N TRP A 31 -13.99 -30.67 6.19
CA TRP A 31 -13.41 -30.04 7.38
C TRP A 31 -13.29 -28.52 7.26
N CYS A 32 -13.27 -28.00 6.04
CA CYS A 32 -12.94 -26.62 5.75
C CYS A 32 -14.10 -25.67 6.11
N PRO A 33 -13.93 -24.71 7.03
CA PRO A 33 -14.96 -23.72 7.36
C PRO A 33 -15.07 -22.68 6.24
N MET A 34 -16.25 -22.06 6.12
CA MET A 34 -16.51 -20.98 5.18
C MET A 34 -15.54 -19.80 5.33
N SER A 35 -15.07 -19.55 6.54
CA SER A 35 -14.09 -18.49 6.82
C SER A 35 -12.78 -18.68 6.04
N TYR A 36 -12.32 -19.93 5.89
CA TYR A 36 -11.12 -20.25 5.09
C TYR A 36 -11.28 -19.81 3.64
N LEU A 37 -12.40 -20.12 3.03
CA LEU A 37 -12.70 -19.72 1.66
C LEU A 37 -12.78 -18.19 1.55
N PHE A 38 -13.43 -17.53 2.51
CA PHE A 38 -13.71 -16.10 2.45
C PHE A 38 -12.44 -15.24 2.49
N TYR A 39 -11.53 -15.45 3.45
CA TYR A 39 -10.32 -14.64 3.50
C TYR A 39 -9.32 -14.98 2.38
N ASN A 40 -9.31 -16.23 1.87
CA ASN A 40 -8.53 -16.56 0.68
C ASN A 40 -9.10 -15.88 -0.57
N LEU A 41 -10.42 -15.82 -0.72
CA LEU A 41 -11.06 -15.08 -1.81
C LEU A 41 -10.72 -13.60 -1.74
N MET A 42 -10.77 -13.00 -0.55
CA MET A 42 -10.38 -11.61 -0.33
C MET A 42 -8.92 -11.37 -0.75
N PHE A 43 -8.01 -12.27 -0.39
CA PHE A 43 -6.62 -12.23 -0.82
C PHE A 43 -6.48 -12.25 -2.35
N PHE A 44 -7.23 -13.12 -3.05
CA PHE A 44 -7.22 -13.16 -4.51
C PHE A 44 -7.76 -11.89 -5.16
N MET A 45 -8.82 -11.31 -4.60
CA MET A 45 -9.36 -10.05 -5.11
C MET A 45 -8.35 -8.91 -5.01
N ILE A 46 -7.61 -8.83 -3.89
CA ILE A 46 -6.57 -7.83 -3.70
C ILE A 46 -5.38 -8.08 -4.64
N LEU A 47 -4.97 -9.34 -4.86
CA LEU A 47 -3.93 -9.66 -5.83
C LEU A 47 -4.33 -9.28 -7.26
N LEU A 48 -5.58 -9.54 -7.67
CA LEU A 48 -6.10 -9.13 -8.97
C LEU A 48 -6.09 -7.61 -9.10
N TRP A 49 -6.48 -6.89 -8.04
CA TRP A 49 -6.39 -5.43 -8.02
C TRP A 49 -4.95 -4.96 -8.16
N ALA A 50 -3.99 -5.56 -7.44
CA ALA A 50 -2.57 -5.23 -7.52
C ALA A 50 -1.93 -5.55 -8.90
N ILE A 51 -2.46 -6.56 -9.62
CA ILE A 51 -2.04 -6.90 -10.98
C ILE A 51 -2.58 -5.88 -11.98
N HIS A 52 -3.82 -5.43 -11.79
CA HIS A 52 -4.49 -4.50 -12.70
C HIS A 52 -4.02 -3.06 -12.49
N HIS A 53 -3.89 -2.64 -11.24
CA HIS A 53 -3.50 -1.27 -10.86
C HIS A 53 -2.00 -1.22 -10.54
N LYS A 54 -1.19 -0.87 -11.55
CA LYS A 54 0.27 -0.85 -11.45
C LYS A 54 0.84 0.46 -10.91
N GLU A 55 0.08 1.55 -11.05
CA GLU A 55 0.55 2.91 -10.78
C GLU A 55 0.58 3.26 -9.28
N GLY A 56 -0.15 2.50 -8.44
CA GLY A 56 -0.21 2.73 -7.00
C GLY A 56 0.50 1.65 -6.20
N ASP A 57 1.02 2.03 -5.05
CA ASP A 57 1.60 1.14 -4.05
C ASP A 57 0.55 0.58 -3.08
N GLU A 58 -0.60 1.26 -2.92
CA GLU A 58 -1.69 0.87 -2.02
C GLU A 58 -2.21 -0.57 -2.20
N PRO A 59 -2.53 -1.05 -3.42
CA PRO A 59 -3.00 -2.42 -3.58
C PRO A 59 -1.96 -3.45 -3.16
N MET A 60 -0.68 -3.12 -3.35
CA MET A 60 0.42 -3.99 -2.99
C MET A 60 0.64 -4.03 -1.48
N GLN A 61 0.52 -2.88 -0.81
CA GLN A 61 0.54 -2.79 0.65
C GLN A 61 -0.60 -3.62 1.26
N MET A 62 -1.81 -3.50 0.73
CA MET A 62 -2.95 -4.31 1.17
C MET A 62 -2.74 -5.81 0.92
N ALA A 63 -2.14 -6.20 -0.21
CA ALA A 63 -1.81 -7.59 -0.48
C ALA A 63 -0.83 -8.18 0.55
N VAL A 64 0.21 -7.42 0.92
CA VAL A 64 1.16 -7.81 1.96
C VAL A 64 0.46 -7.95 3.32
N ALA A 65 -0.35 -6.96 3.71
CA ALA A 65 -1.06 -6.97 4.98
C ALA A 65 -2.03 -8.15 5.10
N VAL A 66 -2.85 -8.37 4.08
CA VAL A 66 -3.81 -9.50 4.06
C VAL A 66 -3.09 -10.84 3.99
N SER A 67 -1.97 -10.95 3.25
CA SER A 67 -1.17 -12.17 3.22
C SER A 67 -0.58 -12.50 4.59
N ALA A 68 -0.04 -11.50 5.30
CA ALA A 68 0.49 -11.68 6.65
C ALA A 68 -0.61 -12.10 7.65
N LEU A 69 -1.77 -11.42 7.62
CA LEU A 69 -2.92 -11.76 8.46
C LEU A 69 -3.42 -13.18 8.19
N SER A 70 -3.44 -13.58 6.92
CA SER A 70 -3.92 -14.91 6.52
C SER A 70 -3.05 -16.05 7.05
N ILE A 71 -1.75 -15.82 7.36
CA ILE A 71 -0.90 -16.83 8.01
C ILE A 71 -1.48 -17.20 9.38
N PHE A 72 -1.88 -16.19 10.18
CA PHE A 72 -2.49 -16.42 11.48
C PHE A 72 -3.83 -17.12 11.36
N LEU A 73 -4.66 -16.72 10.39
CA LEU A 73 -5.96 -17.32 10.15
C LEU A 73 -5.83 -18.77 9.69
N ASP A 74 -4.87 -19.10 8.82
CA ASP A 74 -4.59 -20.48 8.39
C ASP A 74 -4.19 -21.36 9.58
N VAL A 75 -3.32 -20.87 10.48
CA VAL A 75 -2.92 -21.60 11.70
C VAL A 75 -4.14 -21.87 12.57
N ILE A 76 -4.99 -20.87 12.81
CA ILE A 76 -6.20 -21.04 13.63
C ILE A 76 -7.15 -22.05 13.01
N VAL A 77 -7.43 -21.93 11.71
CA VAL A 77 -8.35 -22.84 11.01
C VAL A 77 -7.85 -24.27 11.04
N ILE A 78 -6.59 -24.50 10.71
CA ILE A 78 -6.01 -25.86 10.72
C ILE A 78 -6.01 -26.43 12.14
N SER A 79 -5.70 -25.61 13.16
CA SER A 79 -5.69 -26.08 14.56
C SER A 79 -7.07 -26.44 15.10
N MET A 80 -8.11 -25.68 14.69
CA MET A 80 -9.47 -25.88 15.20
C MET A 80 -10.26 -26.94 14.44
N TYR A 81 -10.00 -27.08 13.13
CA TYR A 81 -10.80 -27.90 12.23
C TYR A 81 -10.01 -29.09 11.63
N PHE A 82 -8.90 -29.45 12.26
CA PHE A 82 -8.11 -30.59 11.75
C PHE A 82 -8.99 -31.85 11.72
N PRO A 83 -9.11 -32.54 10.57
CA PRO A 83 -10.02 -33.68 10.45
C PRO A 83 -9.48 -34.91 11.16
N ASP A 84 -10.30 -35.52 11.99
CA ASP A 84 -10.05 -36.86 12.58
C ASP A 84 -10.36 -38.01 11.61
N SER A 85 -10.79 -37.64 10.41
CA SER A 85 -11.26 -38.60 9.39
C SER A 85 -10.12 -39.32 8.68
N TYR A 86 -10.32 -40.61 8.46
CA TYR A 86 -9.39 -41.44 7.70
C TYR A 86 -9.62 -41.41 6.18
N LYS A 87 -10.58 -40.60 5.70
CA LYS A 87 -10.86 -40.49 4.26
C LYS A 87 -9.69 -39.82 3.52
N GLY A 88 -9.23 -40.47 2.45
CA GLY A 88 -8.09 -40.00 1.66
C GLY A 88 -8.27 -38.56 1.09
N SER A 89 -9.51 -38.19 0.68
CA SER A 89 -9.82 -36.88 0.17
C SER A 89 -9.65 -35.76 1.21
N GLU A 90 -10.02 -36.02 2.46
CA GLU A 90 -9.86 -35.03 3.54
C GLU A 90 -8.40 -34.85 3.92
N ARG A 91 -7.64 -35.95 3.98
CA ARG A 91 -6.18 -35.91 4.22
C ARG A 91 -5.45 -35.13 3.13
N PHE A 92 -5.83 -35.37 1.87
CA PHE A 92 -5.27 -34.62 0.74
C PHE A 92 -5.60 -33.12 0.83
N SER A 93 -6.86 -32.77 1.08
CA SER A 93 -7.32 -31.39 1.22
C SER A 93 -6.56 -30.66 2.34
N VAL A 94 -6.45 -31.26 3.52
CA VAL A 94 -5.64 -30.68 4.63
C VAL A 94 -4.17 -30.55 4.24
N GLY A 95 -3.60 -31.54 3.58
CA GLY A 95 -2.22 -31.47 3.09
C GLY A 95 -1.99 -30.27 2.17
N MET A 96 -2.94 -29.98 1.27
CA MET A 96 -2.88 -28.80 0.41
C MET A 96 -3.03 -27.50 1.19
N ALA A 97 -3.89 -27.45 2.22
CA ALA A 97 -4.01 -26.29 3.10
C ALA A 97 -2.73 -26.04 3.92
N ILE A 98 -2.09 -27.09 4.43
CA ILE A 98 -0.80 -27.00 5.13
C ILE A 98 0.29 -26.50 4.17
N LEU A 99 0.33 -27.02 2.96
CA LEU A 99 1.28 -26.57 1.94
C LEU A 99 1.07 -25.10 1.59
N ASN A 100 -0.20 -24.67 1.50
CA ASN A 100 -0.56 -23.25 1.33
C ASN A 100 0.00 -22.39 2.46
N LEU A 101 -0.17 -22.82 3.72
CA LEU A 101 0.38 -22.13 4.89
C LEU A 101 1.91 -22.04 4.86
N ILE A 102 2.62 -23.12 4.45
CA ILE A 102 4.09 -23.13 4.37
C ILE A 102 4.61 -22.16 3.30
N ILE A 103 3.93 -22.07 2.16
CA ILE A 103 4.32 -21.17 1.06
C ILE A 103 3.98 -19.72 1.37
N ARG A 104 2.98 -19.45 2.17
CA ARG A 104 2.48 -18.09 2.45
C ARG A 104 3.52 -17.13 3.03
N PRO A 105 4.38 -17.47 4.00
CA PRO A 105 5.45 -16.59 4.45
C PRO A 105 6.41 -16.17 3.33
N VAL A 106 6.78 -17.14 2.46
CA VAL A 106 7.64 -16.85 1.30
C VAL A 106 6.95 -15.88 0.34
N THR A 107 5.68 -16.11 0.07
CA THR A 107 4.84 -15.23 -0.74
C THR A 107 4.76 -13.83 -0.15
N THR A 108 4.55 -13.71 1.16
CA THR A 108 4.49 -12.41 1.86
C THR A 108 5.80 -11.64 1.70
N LEU A 109 6.96 -12.32 1.78
CA LEU A 109 8.27 -11.70 1.55
C LEU A 109 8.44 -11.26 0.09
N VAL A 110 7.98 -12.05 -0.88
CA VAL A 110 8.03 -11.68 -2.30
C VAL A 110 7.14 -10.45 -2.57
N LEU A 111 5.90 -10.45 -2.06
CA LEU A 111 4.99 -9.31 -2.20
C LEU A 111 5.55 -8.05 -1.52
N TYR A 112 6.17 -8.20 -0.35
CA TYR A 112 6.81 -7.09 0.36
C TYR A 112 7.97 -6.48 -0.44
N ARG A 113 8.81 -7.30 -1.08
CA ARG A 113 9.89 -6.81 -1.95
C ARG A 113 9.34 -5.99 -3.12
N ILE A 114 8.32 -6.51 -3.80
CA ILE A 114 7.67 -5.81 -4.91
C ILE A 114 7.02 -4.50 -4.43
N TYR A 115 6.43 -4.50 -3.22
CA TYR A 115 5.88 -3.29 -2.61
C TYR A 115 6.96 -2.23 -2.39
N VAL A 116 8.10 -2.60 -1.80
CA VAL A 116 9.23 -1.69 -1.58
C VAL A 116 9.78 -1.14 -2.89
N GLU A 117 9.91 -1.99 -3.93
CA GLU A 117 10.37 -1.57 -5.25
C GLU A 117 9.40 -0.54 -5.87
N ARG A 118 8.09 -0.76 -5.79
CA ARG A 118 7.08 0.17 -6.29
C ARG A 118 7.08 1.50 -5.52
N ALA A 119 7.11 1.44 -4.20
CA ALA A 119 7.16 2.62 -3.34
C ALA A 119 8.43 3.46 -3.60
N SER A 120 9.58 2.81 -3.78
CA SER A 120 10.84 3.48 -4.12
C SER A 120 10.79 4.15 -5.50
N ALA A 121 10.17 3.51 -6.49
CA ALA A 121 9.99 4.06 -7.83
C ALA A 121 9.06 5.28 -7.84
N ALA A 122 8.05 5.28 -6.95
CA ALA A 122 7.13 6.40 -6.77
C ALA A 122 7.73 7.57 -5.96
N GLY A 123 8.97 7.45 -5.46
CA GLY A 123 9.60 8.47 -4.61
C GLY A 123 8.99 8.59 -3.22
N ALA A 124 8.21 7.60 -2.80
CA ALA A 124 7.63 7.57 -1.47
C ALA A 124 8.72 7.32 -0.40
N PRO A 125 8.63 7.96 0.79
CA PRO A 125 9.51 7.63 1.89
C PRO A 125 9.34 6.15 2.27
N LEU A 126 10.43 5.51 2.69
CA LEU A 126 10.50 4.08 3.05
C LEU A 126 9.25 3.63 3.80
N PRO A 127 8.54 2.62 3.29
CA PRO A 127 7.24 2.23 3.80
C PRO A 127 7.37 1.58 5.18
N THR A 128 6.80 2.23 6.18
CA THR A 128 6.46 1.59 7.45
C THR A 128 5.12 0.89 7.26
N ILE A 129 5.07 -0.42 7.48
CA ILE A 129 3.89 -1.30 7.26
C ILE A 129 2.62 -0.80 8.00
N PHE A 130 2.77 0.05 9.01
CA PHE A 130 1.69 0.52 9.87
C PHE A 130 1.66 2.04 10.14
N GLY A 131 2.32 2.89 9.37
CA GLY A 131 2.39 4.27 9.81
C GLY A 131 2.94 5.33 8.87
N ALA A 132 2.90 5.14 7.57
CA ALA A 132 3.09 6.28 6.68
C ALA A 132 1.82 7.13 6.71
N THR A 133 1.76 8.06 7.66
CA THR A 133 0.96 9.26 7.47
C THR A 133 1.46 9.88 6.16
N GLN A 134 0.70 9.76 5.11
CA GLN A 134 0.89 10.57 3.91
C GLN A 134 0.99 12.01 4.39
N ARG A 135 2.19 12.57 4.43
CA ARG A 135 2.34 14.01 4.44
C ARG A 135 1.70 14.48 3.15
N SER A 136 0.52 15.02 3.29
CA SER A 136 -0.18 15.64 2.19
C SER A 136 0.78 16.61 1.49
N PRO A 137 0.90 16.58 0.15
CA PRO A 137 1.71 17.57 -0.59
C PRO A 137 1.27 19.03 -0.33
N TYR A 138 0.15 19.20 0.35
CA TYR A 138 -0.39 20.51 0.74
C TYR A 138 0.33 21.18 1.92
N GLU A 139 1.06 20.43 2.77
CA GLU A 139 1.78 21.05 3.89
C GLU A 139 3.08 21.77 3.47
N ASP A 140 3.60 21.48 2.27
CA ASP A 140 4.86 22.06 1.80
C ASP A 140 4.66 23.42 1.10
N ILE A 141 3.42 23.79 0.74
CA ILE A 141 3.11 25.04 0.05
C ILE A 141 3.18 26.23 1.04
N ASP A 142 2.77 26.04 2.28
CA ASP A 142 2.80 27.09 3.29
C ASP A 142 4.20 27.30 3.88
N SER A 143 5.07 26.30 3.85
CA SER A 143 6.46 26.43 4.32
C SER A 143 7.35 27.22 3.35
N ALA A 144 7.07 27.16 2.06
CA ALA A 144 7.84 27.88 1.03
C ALA A 144 7.53 29.39 1.00
N VAL A 145 6.34 29.79 1.43
CA VAL A 145 5.92 31.21 1.41
C VAL A 145 6.63 32.04 2.48
N HIS A 146 7.10 31.41 3.57
CA HIS A 146 7.81 32.14 4.63
C HIS A 146 9.30 32.40 4.34
N GLN A 147 9.89 31.81 3.30
CA GLN A 147 11.33 31.97 3.01
C GLN A 147 11.66 32.89 1.83
N SER A 148 10.69 33.42 1.10
CA SER A 148 10.95 34.21 -0.12
C SER A 148 10.27 35.55 -0.20
N VAL A 149 9.86 36.17 0.92
CA VAL A 149 9.50 37.60 0.88
C VAL A 149 10.79 38.38 1.02
N PRO A 150 11.34 38.98 -0.06
CA PRO A 150 12.39 39.99 0.07
C PRO A 150 11.82 41.09 0.95
N ARG A 151 12.52 41.39 2.04
CA ARG A 151 12.20 42.53 2.89
C ARG A 151 12.35 43.77 2.01
N THR A 152 11.28 44.20 1.38
CA THR A 152 11.20 45.50 0.75
C THR A 152 11.28 46.50 1.90
N ASP A 153 12.41 47.18 2.01
CA ASP A 153 12.57 48.32 2.89
C ASP A 153 11.49 49.33 2.49
N ILE A 154 10.44 49.36 3.29
CA ILE A 154 9.44 50.42 3.21
C ILE A 154 10.16 51.66 3.69
N PRO A 155 10.36 52.72 2.84
CA PRO A 155 10.97 53.95 3.28
C PRO A 155 10.10 54.50 4.42
N SER A 156 10.72 54.75 5.56
CA SER A 156 10.06 55.46 6.68
C SER A 156 9.38 56.71 6.19
N PRO A 157 8.14 56.99 6.61
CA PRO A 157 7.48 58.23 6.23
C PRO A 157 8.37 59.39 6.66
N SER A 158 8.85 60.16 5.67
CA SER A 158 9.64 61.34 5.87
C SER A 158 8.89 62.30 6.77
N HIS A 159 9.61 62.81 7.77
CA HIS A 159 9.20 63.82 8.70
C HIS A 159 8.45 64.97 7.96
N TYR A 160 7.19 65.19 8.34
CA TYR A 160 6.36 66.26 7.81
C TYR A 160 6.98 67.61 8.24
N ASP A 161 7.58 68.34 7.28
CA ASP A 161 8.07 69.67 7.48
C ASP A 161 6.92 70.70 7.16
N PRO A 162 6.38 71.39 8.14
CA PRO A 162 5.23 72.28 7.95
C PRO A 162 5.57 73.58 7.23
N GLY A 163 6.80 73.76 6.69
CA GLY A 163 7.26 75.02 6.09
C GLY A 163 7.19 75.09 4.56
N ASN A 164 6.87 74.00 3.83
CA ASN A 164 6.91 74.10 2.38
C ASN A 164 5.56 74.43 1.76
N LYS A 165 5.48 75.64 1.16
CA LYS A 165 4.32 76.22 0.52
C LYS A 165 3.88 75.42 -0.69
N MET A 166 2.59 75.13 -0.79
CA MET A 166 1.95 74.48 -1.96
C MET A 166 2.22 75.27 -3.25
N PRO A 167 2.56 74.60 -4.36
CA PRO A 167 2.56 75.26 -5.67
C PRO A 167 1.13 75.58 -6.11
N PRO A 168 0.90 76.70 -6.91
CA PRO A 168 -0.39 77.10 -7.31
C PRO A 168 -1.09 76.12 -8.26
N PRO A 169 -2.43 76.07 -8.28
CA PRO A 169 -3.16 75.14 -9.17
C PRO A 169 -3.02 75.59 -10.62
N TYR A 170 -2.80 74.62 -11.50
CA TYR A 170 -2.80 74.84 -12.94
C TYR A 170 -4.22 75.09 -13.43
N HIS A 171 -4.41 76.27 -14.05
CA HIS A 171 -5.59 76.59 -14.83
C HIS A 171 -5.41 76.07 -16.25
N SER A 172 -6.36 75.22 -16.69
CA SER A 172 -6.55 74.88 -18.08
C SER A 172 -7.19 75.89 -18.90
#